data_4c0361ff2d05828c6ce0cc0ec7b002a1
#
_entry.id   4c0361ff2d05828c6ce0cc0ec7b002a1
#
_cell.length_a   1.000
_cell.length_b   1.000
_cell.length_c   1.000
_cell.angle_alpha   90.00
_cell.angle_beta   90.00
_cell.angle_gamma   90.00
#
_symmetry.space_group_name_H-M   'P 1'
#
loop_
_entity.id
_entity.type
_entity.pdbx_description
1 polymer ?
#
loop_
_entity_poly.entity_id
_entity_poly.type
_entity_poly.pdbx_seq_one_letter_code
_entity_poly.pdbx_strand_id
1 'polypeptide(L)'
;MSIATFKGASARSVVVMAVAIGAVAAGFVVAPAQADPVGDYSQVYVPKARANGPVYGVTAGPGGNMWYTRYWTNRIGRIAPSGAVREFQLPGGGTSMAGLFDMAAGPDGNMWFTAFNTNVIGRITPTGDITTYPTPTANSRPFGIAAGPDGNLWFTEDFANAIGRITPDGVITEFAIPAVGATGPAKIEASKNSGDCIQCGFLITAGPDGAMWFTMPSASRIGRITVDGVVTSFPVLTTPPAPSNPNPISVGDITVGVDGNLWFTMSVDNQIGRMTPNGVVSTFNIPTPASDPQYITSGPDGNLWFVESMTSKLAKITLDGVITEYPTPKANAMPGLGAAGADGDIWFSEQPPRTTAAGSTQYPGRISHIGTGIGPVLTAKVSGTAAAGSPLTCSYRNTTGWKVTSVKYQWLRNGSVIKGETRKTFTPDVVVTGSSVRCSVSLTYTPMFTQMGAISAGVRITK
;
A
#
# COMPACT_ATOMS: atom_id res chain seq x y z
N MET A 1 -51.02 -1.19 25.72
CA MET A 1 -50.46 -2.10 24.70
C MET A 1 -49.93 -1.22 23.57
N SER A 2 -48.70 -0.77 23.71
CA SER A 2 -48.05 0.17 22.76
C SER A 2 -47.05 -0.60 21.92
N ILE A 3 -47.21 -0.53 20.61
CA ILE A 3 -46.30 -1.10 19.61
C ILE A 3 -45.25 -0.05 19.30
N ALA A 4 -44.01 -0.30 19.69
CA ALA A 4 -42.87 0.51 19.29
C ALA A 4 -42.34 -0.03 17.96
N THR A 5 -42.40 0.78 16.92
CA THR A 5 -41.78 0.53 15.61
C THR A 5 -40.28 0.85 15.68
N PHE A 6 -39.46 -0.16 15.59
CA PHE A 6 -38.02 -0.01 15.30
C PHE A 6 -37.84 0.12 13.78
N LYS A 7 -37.35 1.27 13.34
CA LYS A 7 -36.78 1.46 12.00
C LYS A 7 -35.28 1.31 12.09
N GLY A 8 -34.69 0.53 11.17
CA GLY A 8 -33.29 0.58 10.80
C GLY A 8 -32.47 -0.63 11.20
N ALA A 9 -32.52 -1.69 10.40
CA ALA A 9 -31.43 -2.67 10.29
C ALA A 9 -31.35 -3.08 8.82
N SER A 10 -30.18 -2.81 8.22
CA SER A 10 -29.84 -3.25 6.87
C SER A 10 -29.87 -4.78 6.80
N ALA A 11 -30.48 -5.29 5.76
CA ALA A 11 -30.64 -6.72 5.53
C ALA A 11 -29.27 -7.39 5.29
N ARG A 12 -28.79 -8.12 6.29
CA ARG A 12 -27.75 -9.14 6.10
C ARG A 12 -28.42 -10.32 5.40
N SER A 13 -27.95 -10.67 4.21
CA SER A 13 -28.38 -11.85 3.49
C SER A 13 -28.04 -13.11 4.29
N VAL A 14 -29.04 -13.73 4.88
CA VAL A 14 -28.95 -15.06 5.46
C VAL A 14 -29.05 -16.06 4.31
N VAL A 15 -27.96 -16.78 4.04
CA VAL A 15 -27.98 -17.92 3.12
C VAL A 15 -28.65 -19.09 3.84
N VAL A 16 -29.89 -19.39 3.50
CA VAL A 16 -30.56 -20.62 3.91
C VAL A 16 -30.09 -21.76 3.01
N MET A 17 -29.34 -22.70 3.54
CA MET A 17 -29.02 -23.95 2.87
C MET A 17 -30.27 -24.84 2.80
N ALA A 18 -30.88 -24.97 1.63
CA ALA A 18 -31.80 -26.05 1.33
C ALA A 18 -31.03 -27.25 0.77
N VAL A 19 -30.97 -28.35 1.50
CA VAL A 19 -30.43 -29.61 1.03
C VAL A 19 -31.45 -30.29 0.13
N ALA A 20 -31.23 -30.28 -1.18
CA ALA A 20 -31.95 -31.12 -2.12
C ALA A 20 -30.97 -32.18 -2.66
N ILE A 21 -31.27 -33.45 -2.35
CA ILE A 21 -30.55 -34.61 -2.89
C ILE A 21 -31.07 -34.84 -4.31
N GLY A 22 -30.24 -34.57 -5.29
CA GLY A 22 -30.49 -34.83 -6.70
C GLY A 22 -29.20 -34.67 -7.50
N ALA A 23 -28.62 -35.76 -7.97
CA ALA A 23 -27.40 -35.75 -8.77
C ALA A 23 -27.65 -35.09 -10.13
N VAL A 24 -27.23 -33.82 -10.28
CA VAL A 24 -26.98 -33.17 -11.55
C VAL A 24 -25.67 -32.39 -11.38
N ALA A 25 -24.72 -32.60 -12.28
CA ALA A 25 -23.47 -31.84 -12.34
C ALA A 25 -23.79 -30.35 -12.62
N ALA A 26 -24.16 -29.64 -11.56
CA ALA A 26 -24.29 -28.18 -11.62
C ALA A 26 -22.90 -27.58 -11.39
N GLY A 27 -22.32 -27.03 -12.42
CA GLY A 27 -21.21 -26.11 -12.29
C GLY A 27 -21.65 -24.97 -11.36
N PHE A 28 -21.01 -24.87 -10.19
CA PHE A 28 -21.21 -23.70 -9.34
C PHE A 28 -20.70 -22.48 -10.12
N VAL A 29 -21.61 -21.71 -10.68
CA VAL A 29 -21.33 -20.34 -11.09
C VAL A 29 -21.17 -19.55 -9.78
N VAL A 30 -19.92 -19.38 -9.34
CA VAL A 30 -19.64 -18.40 -8.31
C VAL A 30 -20.02 -17.06 -8.94
N ALA A 31 -21.06 -16.41 -8.41
CA ALA A 31 -21.41 -15.06 -8.82
C ALA A 31 -20.12 -14.20 -8.70
N PRO A 32 -19.86 -13.33 -9.67
CA PRO A 32 -18.75 -12.40 -9.53
C PRO A 32 -18.92 -11.63 -8.22
N ALA A 33 -17.83 -11.47 -7.46
CA ALA A 33 -17.87 -10.66 -6.27
C ALA A 33 -18.40 -9.27 -6.66
N GLN A 34 -19.45 -8.84 -5.98
CA GLN A 34 -20.08 -7.55 -6.24
C GLN A 34 -19.19 -6.47 -5.64
N ALA A 35 -19.11 -5.31 -6.30
CA ALA A 35 -18.44 -4.15 -5.76
C ALA A 35 -19.14 -3.69 -4.47
N ASP A 36 -18.37 -3.31 -3.46
CA ASP A 36 -18.93 -2.62 -2.31
C ASP A 36 -19.39 -1.21 -2.75
N PRO A 37 -20.56 -0.76 -2.34
CA PRO A 37 -21.04 0.58 -2.67
C PRO A 37 -20.04 1.66 -2.23
N VAL A 38 -20.02 2.78 -2.97
CA VAL A 38 -19.14 3.89 -2.62
C VAL A 38 -19.44 4.39 -1.21
N GLY A 39 -18.44 4.42 -0.34
CA GLY A 39 -18.57 4.88 1.03
C GLY A 39 -18.95 3.81 2.04
N ASP A 40 -19.21 2.57 1.64
CA ASP A 40 -19.45 1.47 2.58
C ASP A 40 -18.15 1.04 3.25
N TYR A 41 -18.19 0.95 4.58
CA TYR A 41 -17.02 0.56 5.37
C TYR A 41 -17.10 -0.89 5.84
N SER A 42 -15.97 -1.57 5.73
CA SER A 42 -15.73 -2.88 6.34
C SER A 42 -14.47 -2.87 7.18
N GLN A 43 -14.38 -3.80 8.14
CA GLN A 43 -13.24 -3.88 9.06
C GLN A 43 -12.65 -5.28 9.12
N VAL A 44 -11.32 -5.35 9.13
CA VAL A 44 -10.57 -6.56 9.43
C VAL A 44 -9.90 -6.42 10.79
N TYR A 45 -10.22 -7.32 11.70
CA TYR A 45 -9.58 -7.36 13.01
C TYR A 45 -8.22 -8.04 12.90
N VAL A 46 -7.16 -7.31 13.16
CA VAL A 46 -5.83 -7.91 13.29
C VAL A 46 -5.67 -8.56 14.66
N PRO A 47 -4.98 -9.71 14.76
CA PRO A 47 -4.82 -10.41 16.03
C PRO A 47 -4.23 -9.51 17.11
N LYS A 48 -4.72 -9.68 18.35
CA LYS A 48 -4.10 -9.04 19.53
C LYS A 48 -2.71 -9.66 19.71
N ALA A 49 -1.66 -8.96 19.32
CA ALA A 49 -0.32 -9.34 19.70
C ALA A 49 -0.15 -9.16 21.21
N ARG A 50 0.76 -9.92 21.84
CA ARG A 50 1.08 -9.79 23.27
C ARG A 50 1.52 -8.36 23.67
N ALA A 51 1.99 -7.57 22.72
CA ALA A 51 2.22 -6.13 22.85
C ALA A 51 1.35 -5.42 21.79
N ASN A 52 0.43 -4.57 22.25
CA ASN A 52 -0.46 -3.81 21.38
C ASN A 52 0.34 -2.68 20.72
N GLY A 53 0.52 -2.76 19.41
CA GLY A 53 1.16 -1.71 18.62
C GLY A 53 0.22 -1.28 17.48
N PRO A 54 0.22 0.00 17.11
CA PRO A 54 -0.56 0.47 15.98
C PRO A 54 -0.11 -0.21 14.68
N VAL A 55 -1.03 -0.34 13.76
CA VAL A 55 -0.75 -0.66 12.37
C VAL A 55 -0.35 0.64 11.68
N TYR A 56 0.73 0.62 10.90
CA TYR A 56 1.17 1.79 10.12
C TYR A 56 0.94 1.55 8.62
N GLY A 57 1.93 1.13 7.87
CA GLY A 57 1.81 0.95 6.44
C GLY A 57 0.83 -0.18 6.08
N VAL A 58 -0.13 0.10 5.21
CA VAL A 58 -1.03 -0.88 4.61
C VAL A 58 -0.85 -0.79 3.10
N THR A 59 -0.46 -1.88 2.46
CA THR A 59 -0.19 -1.91 1.03
C THR A 59 -0.66 -3.20 0.38
N ALA A 60 -0.98 -3.12 -0.91
CA ALA A 60 -1.32 -4.29 -1.71
C ALA A 60 -0.04 -5.09 -2.06
N GLY A 61 -0.15 -6.40 -2.06
CA GLY A 61 0.96 -7.28 -2.39
C GLY A 61 0.58 -8.46 -3.27
N PRO A 62 1.54 -9.35 -3.52
CA PRO A 62 1.34 -10.49 -4.39
C PRO A 62 0.15 -11.36 -3.99
N GLY A 63 -0.57 -11.86 -4.99
CA GLY A 63 -1.70 -12.77 -4.79
C GLY A 63 -2.97 -12.14 -4.23
N GLY A 64 -3.13 -10.81 -4.35
CA GLY A 64 -4.29 -10.09 -3.84
C GLY A 64 -4.33 -9.97 -2.31
N ASN A 65 -3.20 -10.25 -1.66
CA ASN A 65 -3.08 -10.05 -0.22
C ASN A 65 -2.87 -8.56 0.09
N MET A 66 -3.42 -8.11 1.20
CA MET A 66 -3.01 -6.85 1.81
C MET A 66 -1.94 -7.13 2.86
N TRP A 67 -0.96 -6.26 2.94
CA TRP A 67 0.14 -6.38 3.89
C TRP A 67 0.19 -5.14 4.77
N TYR A 68 0.67 -5.29 6.03
CA TYR A 68 0.78 -4.18 6.95
C TYR A 68 1.98 -4.31 7.89
N THR A 69 2.48 -3.17 8.35
CA THR A 69 3.55 -3.08 9.35
C THR A 69 2.99 -2.80 10.74
N ARG A 70 3.67 -3.33 11.76
CA ARG A 70 3.45 -2.96 13.16
C ARG A 70 4.71 -2.33 13.73
N TYR A 71 4.70 -1.03 13.88
CA TYR A 71 5.85 -0.22 14.27
C TYR A 71 6.52 -0.68 15.58
N TRP A 72 5.73 -0.95 16.63
CA TRP A 72 6.26 -1.22 17.98
C TRP A 72 6.49 -2.69 18.28
N THR A 73 5.96 -3.60 17.51
CA THR A 73 6.00 -5.03 17.83
C THR A 73 6.90 -5.85 16.89
N ASN A 74 7.59 -5.19 15.96
CA ASN A 74 8.48 -5.83 14.99
C ASN A 74 7.77 -6.94 14.21
N ARG A 75 6.50 -6.71 13.82
CA ARG A 75 5.70 -7.67 13.07
C ARG A 75 5.25 -7.10 11.74
N ILE A 76 5.19 -7.99 10.77
CA ILE A 76 4.59 -7.75 9.48
C ILE A 76 3.37 -8.66 9.39
N GLY A 77 2.22 -8.11 8.99
CA GLY A 77 1.01 -8.86 8.80
C GLY A 77 0.63 -9.00 7.35
N ARG A 78 -0.05 -10.10 7.04
CA ARG A 78 -0.66 -10.37 5.75
C ARG A 78 -2.13 -10.73 5.94
N ILE A 79 -3.01 -10.10 5.17
CA ILE A 79 -4.43 -10.37 5.09
C ILE A 79 -4.69 -11.00 3.72
N ALA A 80 -5.17 -12.23 3.71
CA ALA A 80 -5.54 -12.91 2.47
C ALA A 80 -6.88 -12.36 1.93
N PRO A 81 -7.22 -12.53 0.64
CA PRO A 81 -8.53 -12.17 0.10
C PRO A 81 -9.72 -12.85 0.80
N SER A 82 -9.48 -13.92 1.53
CA SER A 82 -10.48 -14.59 2.39
C SER A 82 -10.69 -13.90 3.74
N GLY A 83 -9.96 -12.81 4.04
CA GLY A 83 -9.93 -12.16 5.35
C GLY A 83 -9.03 -12.85 6.39
N ALA A 84 -8.37 -13.98 6.03
CA ALA A 84 -7.47 -14.66 6.96
C ALA A 84 -6.20 -13.84 7.21
N VAL A 85 -5.89 -13.59 8.48
CA VAL A 85 -4.74 -12.79 8.91
C VAL A 85 -3.60 -13.68 9.41
N ARG A 86 -2.39 -13.42 8.97
CA ARG A 86 -1.16 -14.03 9.46
C ARG A 86 -0.12 -12.97 9.76
N GLU A 87 0.55 -13.08 10.90
CA GLU A 87 1.66 -12.18 11.29
C GLU A 87 2.99 -12.93 11.35
N PHE A 88 4.05 -12.24 10.93
CA PHE A 88 5.43 -12.71 10.90
C PHE A 88 6.28 -11.83 11.81
N GLN A 89 7.10 -12.46 12.65
CA GLN A 89 8.01 -11.77 13.55
C GLN A 89 9.35 -11.52 12.85
N LEU A 90 9.92 -10.32 12.97
CA LEU A 90 11.29 -10.08 12.52
C LEU A 90 12.28 -11.00 13.24
N PRO A 91 13.31 -11.51 12.54
CA PRO A 91 14.40 -12.25 13.15
C PRO A 91 15.11 -11.41 14.24
N GLY A 92 15.65 -12.08 15.25
CA GLY A 92 16.35 -11.43 16.33
C GLY A 92 15.49 -11.03 17.53
N GLY A 93 14.16 -11.08 17.45
CA GLY A 93 13.18 -11.04 18.56
C GLY A 93 13.44 -10.07 19.73
N GLY A 94 14.33 -9.08 19.54
CA GLY A 94 14.78 -8.16 20.57
C GLY A 94 13.65 -7.29 21.11
N THR A 95 13.82 -6.81 22.33
CA THR A 95 12.92 -5.84 22.97
C THR A 95 13.01 -4.44 22.33
N SER A 96 14.03 -4.21 21.50
CA SER A 96 14.21 -2.96 20.76
C SER A 96 13.24 -2.87 19.58
N MET A 97 12.51 -1.76 19.49
CA MET A 97 11.59 -1.49 18.40
C MET A 97 12.38 -1.23 17.11
N ALA A 98 12.17 -2.06 16.08
CA ALA A 98 12.79 -1.85 14.77
C ALA A 98 12.21 -0.62 14.04
N GLY A 99 10.99 -0.21 14.40
CA GLY A 99 10.33 0.93 13.76
C GLY A 99 9.89 0.62 12.35
N LEU A 100 9.16 -0.48 12.15
CA LEU A 100 8.62 -0.84 10.83
C LEU A 100 7.63 0.21 10.38
N PHE A 101 7.94 0.92 9.32
CA PHE A 101 7.13 2.05 8.89
C PHE A 101 6.38 1.76 7.58
N ASP A 102 7.05 1.73 6.47
CA ASP A 102 6.46 1.63 5.15
C ASP A 102 6.77 0.29 4.45
N MET A 103 5.95 -0.07 3.47
CA MET A 103 6.09 -1.29 2.68
C MET A 103 5.75 -1.06 1.21
N ALA A 104 6.46 -1.76 0.34
CA ALA A 104 6.16 -1.81 -1.08
C ALA A 104 6.25 -3.25 -1.62
N ALA A 105 5.46 -3.55 -2.64
CA ALA A 105 5.61 -4.79 -3.40
C ALA A 105 6.80 -4.66 -4.36
N GLY A 106 7.76 -5.56 -4.22
CA GLY A 106 8.96 -5.57 -5.06
C GLY A 106 8.74 -6.23 -6.42
N PRO A 107 9.57 -5.89 -7.41
CA PRO A 107 9.52 -6.48 -8.75
C PRO A 107 9.84 -7.99 -8.73
N ASP A 108 10.49 -8.46 -7.68
CA ASP A 108 10.84 -9.86 -7.42
C ASP A 108 9.65 -10.70 -6.90
N GLY A 109 8.50 -10.06 -6.61
CA GLY A 109 7.31 -10.73 -6.06
C GLY A 109 7.34 -10.89 -4.55
N ASN A 110 8.29 -10.27 -3.86
CA ASN A 110 8.35 -10.17 -2.40
C ASN A 110 7.82 -8.81 -1.94
N MET A 111 7.56 -8.69 -0.63
CA MET A 111 7.32 -7.40 -0.02
C MET A 111 8.62 -6.85 0.55
N TRP A 112 8.82 -5.56 0.41
CA TRP A 112 9.98 -4.85 0.95
C TRP A 112 9.51 -3.81 1.97
N PHE A 113 10.28 -3.56 3.02
CA PHE A 113 9.88 -2.67 4.10
C PHE A 113 11.06 -1.90 4.68
N THR A 114 10.76 -0.77 5.29
CA THR A 114 11.73 0.04 6.03
C THR A 114 11.65 -0.26 7.52
N ALA A 115 12.82 -0.30 8.18
CA ALA A 115 12.97 -0.46 9.62
C ALA A 115 13.77 0.74 10.17
N PHE A 116 13.05 1.80 10.46
CA PHE A 116 13.53 3.14 10.76
C PHE A 116 14.54 3.21 11.91
N ASN A 117 14.27 2.53 13.03
CA ASN A 117 15.12 2.60 14.21
C ASN A 117 16.38 1.73 14.13
N THR A 118 16.39 0.74 13.23
CA THR A 118 17.51 -0.21 13.10
C THR A 118 18.34 0.02 11.85
N ASN A 119 18.00 1.02 11.04
CA ASN A 119 18.68 1.36 9.77
C ASN A 119 18.78 0.17 8.82
N VAL A 120 17.64 -0.46 8.57
CA VAL A 120 17.56 -1.70 7.78
C VAL A 120 16.46 -1.58 6.74
N ILE A 121 16.75 -2.03 5.53
CA ILE A 121 15.74 -2.41 4.55
C ILE A 121 15.49 -3.91 4.68
N GLY A 122 14.24 -4.31 4.75
CA GLY A 122 13.89 -5.72 4.87
C GLY A 122 13.11 -6.22 3.66
N ARG A 123 13.23 -7.51 3.39
CA ARG A 123 12.44 -8.23 2.38
C ARG A 123 11.73 -9.41 3.05
N ILE A 124 10.45 -9.59 2.76
CA ILE A 124 9.67 -10.74 3.21
C ILE A 124 9.04 -11.45 2.01
N THR A 125 9.23 -12.76 1.92
CA THR A 125 8.59 -13.58 0.89
C THR A 125 7.09 -13.75 1.17
N PRO A 126 6.27 -14.13 0.19
CA PRO A 126 4.87 -14.49 0.43
C PRO A 126 4.69 -15.64 1.43
N THR A 127 5.70 -16.47 1.67
CA THR A 127 5.71 -17.57 2.66
C THR A 127 6.07 -17.10 4.05
N GLY A 128 6.73 -15.93 4.18
CA GLY A 128 7.09 -15.30 5.45
C GLY A 128 8.58 -15.36 5.80
N ASP A 129 9.44 -15.75 4.84
CA ASP A 129 10.89 -15.73 5.03
C ASP A 129 11.41 -14.30 4.95
N ILE A 130 12.09 -13.83 6.01
CA ILE A 130 12.54 -12.46 6.13
C ILE A 130 14.07 -12.39 5.97
N THR A 131 14.52 -11.46 5.14
CA THR A 131 15.93 -11.09 4.94
C THR A 131 16.07 -9.59 5.19
N THR A 132 17.17 -9.17 5.81
CA THR A 132 17.44 -7.76 6.13
C THR A 132 18.78 -7.30 5.59
N TYR A 133 18.84 -6.03 5.19
CA TYR A 133 19.99 -5.38 4.56
C TYR A 133 20.26 -4.05 5.30
N PRO A 134 21.36 -3.93 6.05
CA PRO A 134 21.70 -2.68 6.72
C PRO A 134 22.04 -1.59 5.69
N THR A 135 21.59 -0.36 5.96
CA THR A 135 21.96 0.80 5.15
C THR A 135 23.44 1.13 5.34
N PRO A 136 24.18 1.57 4.29
CA PRO A 136 25.59 1.93 4.38
C PRO A 136 25.83 3.09 5.36
N THR A 137 24.98 4.12 5.32
CA THR A 137 25.08 5.25 6.26
C THR A 137 24.45 4.91 7.60
N ALA A 138 25.27 4.97 8.65
CA ALA A 138 24.79 4.73 10.01
C ALA A 138 23.75 5.80 10.44
N ASN A 139 22.69 5.38 11.14
CA ASN A 139 21.61 6.24 11.59
C ASN A 139 20.88 6.96 10.46
N SER A 140 20.85 6.39 9.24
CA SER A 140 20.19 6.99 8.10
C SER A 140 18.67 7.06 8.23
N ARG A 141 18.06 6.18 9.03
CA ARG A 141 16.62 6.09 9.30
C ARG A 141 15.78 6.00 8.03
N PRO A 142 15.78 4.85 7.35
CA PRO A 142 14.97 4.64 6.16
C PRO A 142 13.48 4.77 6.49
N PHE A 143 12.73 5.55 5.67
CA PHE A 143 11.35 5.91 5.96
C PHE A 143 10.36 5.43 4.90
N GLY A 144 10.20 6.13 3.77
CA GLY A 144 9.34 5.71 2.66
C GLY A 144 10.04 4.74 1.73
N ILE A 145 9.32 3.81 1.11
CA ILE A 145 9.85 2.86 0.14
C ILE A 145 8.88 2.61 -1.02
N ALA A 146 9.37 2.59 -2.25
CA ALA A 146 8.58 2.31 -3.44
C ALA A 146 9.36 1.49 -4.47
N ALA A 147 8.63 0.75 -5.31
CA ALA A 147 9.23 0.10 -6.47
C ALA A 147 9.56 1.13 -7.55
N GLY A 148 10.78 1.08 -8.08
CA GLY A 148 11.24 1.96 -9.13
C GLY A 148 11.03 1.40 -10.55
N PRO A 149 11.08 2.29 -11.56
CA PRO A 149 10.94 1.92 -12.96
C PRO A 149 12.09 1.06 -13.50
N ASP A 150 13.22 1.09 -12.80
CA ASP A 150 14.46 0.35 -13.11
C ASP A 150 14.47 -1.09 -12.56
N GLY A 151 13.36 -1.52 -11.91
CA GLY A 151 13.27 -2.85 -11.30
C GLY A 151 13.97 -2.98 -9.95
N ASN A 152 14.35 -1.86 -9.31
CA ASN A 152 14.85 -1.80 -7.96
C ASN A 152 13.81 -1.23 -7.00
N LEU A 153 14.08 -1.28 -5.70
CA LEU A 153 13.34 -0.51 -4.70
C LEU A 153 14.11 0.78 -4.41
N TRP A 154 13.36 1.85 -4.18
CA TRP A 154 13.91 3.14 -3.81
C TRP A 154 13.31 3.57 -2.47
N PHE A 155 14.12 4.13 -1.59
CA PHE A 155 13.71 4.52 -0.26
C PHE A 155 14.32 5.86 0.16
N THR A 156 13.64 6.56 1.03
CA THR A 156 14.15 7.80 1.63
C THR A 156 14.92 7.50 2.90
N GLU A 157 15.98 8.25 3.14
CA GLU A 157 16.80 8.20 4.35
C GLU A 157 16.70 9.53 5.09
N ASP A 158 15.74 9.57 6.04
CA ASP A 158 15.29 10.79 6.71
C ASP A 158 16.46 11.54 7.40
N PHE A 159 17.42 10.84 8.00
CA PHE A 159 18.52 11.46 8.74
C PHE A 159 19.83 11.54 7.94
N ALA A 160 19.95 10.84 6.84
CA ALA A 160 21.14 10.88 5.99
C ALA A 160 21.07 11.95 4.90
N ASN A 161 19.91 12.61 4.74
CA ASN A 161 19.64 13.52 3.63
C ASN A 161 19.94 12.86 2.27
N ALA A 162 19.48 11.63 2.10
CA ALA A 162 19.77 10.80 0.95
C ALA A 162 18.54 10.02 0.46
N ILE A 163 18.62 9.57 -0.77
CA ILE A 163 17.74 8.56 -1.35
C ILE A 163 18.56 7.30 -1.54
N GLY A 164 18.08 6.19 -0.99
CA GLY A 164 18.67 4.88 -1.20
C GLY A 164 17.98 4.13 -2.34
N ARG A 165 18.74 3.31 -3.05
CA ARG A 165 18.26 2.33 -4.03
C ARG A 165 18.78 0.96 -3.63
N ILE A 166 17.91 -0.05 -3.58
CA ILE A 166 18.27 -1.42 -3.30
C ILE A 166 17.83 -2.35 -4.43
N THR A 167 18.74 -3.17 -4.93
CA THR A 167 18.44 -4.20 -5.93
C THR A 167 17.69 -5.38 -5.28
N PRO A 168 16.96 -6.21 -6.04
CA PRO A 168 16.36 -7.44 -5.53
C PRO A 168 17.36 -8.41 -4.86
N ASP A 169 18.65 -8.31 -5.24
CA ASP A 169 19.75 -9.10 -4.65
C ASP A 169 20.32 -8.48 -3.36
N GLY A 170 19.84 -7.28 -2.97
CA GLY A 170 20.18 -6.63 -1.70
C GLY A 170 21.36 -5.65 -1.76
N VAL A 171 21.81 -5.24 -2.95
CA VAL A 171 22.87 -4.23 -3.10
C VAL A 171 22.27 -2.84 -2.94
N ILE A 172 22.75 -2.07 -1.95
CA ILE A 172 22.31 -0.71 -1.67
C ILE A 172 23.26 0.31 -2.28
N THR A 173 22.71 1.35 -2.90
CA THR A 173 23.40 2.56 -3.37
C THR A 173 22.67 3.77 -2.80
N GLU A 174 23.41 4.73 -2.24
CA GLU A 174 22.87 5.95 -1.65
C GLU A 174 23.22 7.16 -2.53
N PHE A 175 22.27 8.09 -2.68
CA PHE A 175 22.38 9.31 -3.47
C PHE A 175 22.07 10.52 -2.57
N ALA A 176 23.04 11.41 -2.40
CA ALA A 176 22.84 12.60 -1.58
C ALA A 176 21.83 13.56 -2.19
N ILE A 177 20.97 14.15 -1.38
CA ILE A 177 20.06 15.22 -1.78
C ILE A 177 20.83 16.55 -1.70
N PRO A 178 21.02 17.29 -2.83
CA PRO A 178 21.70 18.57 -2.81
C PRO A 178 20.94 19.60 -2.00
N ALA A 179 21.65 20.44 -1.24
CA ALA A 179 21.04 21.60 -0.60
C ALA A 179 20.49 22.56 -1.66
N VAL A 180 19.32 23.17 -1.38
CA VAL A 180 18.71 24.15 -2.30
C VAL A 180 19.65 25.31 -2.50
N GLY A 181 20.03 25.57 -3.78
CA GLY A 181 20.98 26.62 -4.14
C GLY A 181 22.46 26.25 -3.95
N ALA A 182 22.80 25.03 -3.57
CA ALA A 182 24.18 24.60 -3.48
C ALA A 182 24.81 24.48 -4.87
N THR A 183 26.05 24.95 -4.99
CA THR A 183 26.86 24.89 -6.23
C THR A 183 27.92 23.77 -6.19
N GLY A 184 28.01 23.02 -5.09
CA GLY A 184 28.96 21.94 -4.88
C GLY A 184 28.32 20.55 -4.88
N PRO A 185 29.16 19.48 -4.88
CA PRO A 185 28.64 18.12 -4.77
C PRO A 185 27.92 17.92 -3.44
N ALA A 186 26.76 17.25 -3.49
CA ALA A 186 26.04 16.87 -2.31
C ALA A 186 26.81 15.82 -1.50
N LYS A 187 26.71 15.90 -0.17
CA LYS A 187 27.31 14.93 0.75
C LYS A 187 26.22 14.18 1.51
N ILE A 188 26.44 12.90 1.71
CA ILE A 188 25.64 12.08 2.61
C ILE A 188 26.25 12.24 4.01
N GLU A 189 25.52 12.93 4.88
CA GLU A 189 25.93 13.13 6.27
C GLU A 189 24.75 12.79 7.18
N ALA A 190 24.95 11.83 8.08
CA ALA A 190 23.94 11.53 9.09
C ALA A 190 23.75 12.74 10.02
N SER A 191 22.50 13.20 10.13
CA SER A 191 22.16 14.25 11.08
C SER A 191 22.40 13.75 12.52
N LYS A 192 22.96 14.63 13.36
CA LYS A 192 23.23 14.31 14.75
C LYS A 192 21.98 14.42 15.64
N ASN A 193 20.93 15.12 15.17
CA ASN A 193 19.72 15.38 15.93
C ASN A 193 18.47 15.30 15.04
N SER A 194 17.35 14.86 15.59
CA SER A 194 16.06 14.72 14.92
C SER A 194 15.43 16.02 14.40
N GLY A 195 16.07 17.18 14.63
CA GLY A 195 15.59 18.50 14.16
C GLY A 195 16.48 19.14 13.10
N ASP A 196 17.62 18.54 12.78
CA ASP A 196 18.62 19.18 11.93
C ASP A 196 18.42 18.90 10.42
N CYS A 197 17.50 18.01 10.08
CA CYS A 197 17.27 17.67 8.70
C CYS A 197 16.35 18.68 8.00
N ILE A 198 16.96 19.69 7.37
CA ILE A 198 16.24 20.78 6.69
C ILE A 198 15.66 20.33 5.35
N GLN A 199 16.09 19.19 4.79
CA GLN A 199 15.76 18.78 3.41
C GLN A 199 15.53 17.28 3.24
N CYS A 200 15.23 16.56 4.30
CA CYS A 200 15.02 15.12 4.27
C CYS A 200 13.87 14.73 3.34
N GLY A 201 14.06 13.68 2.59
CA GLY A 201 12.99 13.00 1.87
C GLY A 201 12.11 12.20 2.85
N PHE A 202 10.79 12.28 2.68
CA PHE A 202 9.82 11.65 3.58
C PHE A 202 9.15 10.44 2.94
N LEU A 203 8.32 10.65 1.93
CA LEU A 203 7.67 9.57 1.18
C LEU A 203 8.08 9.64 -0.29
N ILE A 204 8.03 8.51 -0.98
CA ILE A 204 8.58 8.36 -2.33
C ILE A 204 7.64 7.53 -3.20
N THR A 205 7.53 7.90 -4.48
CA THR A 205 6.75 7.19 -5.48
C THR A 205 7.46 7.17 -6.83
N ALA A 206 7.15 6.20 -7.68
CA ALA A 206 7.61 6.21 -9.07
C ALA A 206 6.79 7.22 -9.88
N GLY A 207 7.46 8.09 -10.61
CA GLY A 207 6.84 9.12 -11.43
C GLY A 207 6.46 8.65 -12.84
N PRO A 208 5.62 9.43 -13.54
CA PRO A 208 5.16 9.11 -14.89
C PRO A 208 6.27 9.26 -15.95
N ASP A 209 7.35 9.94 -15.60
CA ASP A 209 8.50 10.27 -16.44
C ASP A 209 9.68 9.31 -16.27
N GLY A 210 9.49 8.19 -15.54
CA GLY A 210 10.53 7.19 -15.32
C GLY A 210 11.56 7.57 -14.26
N ALA A 211 11.30 8.62 -13.46
CA ALA A 211 12.09 8.99 -12.29
C ALA A 211 11.33 8.64 -11.00
N MET A 212 12.03 8.69 -9.87
CA MET A 212 11.39 8.65 -8.56
C MET A 212 11.10 10.08 -8.08
N TRP A 213 9.97 10.26 -7.40
CA TRP A 213 9.55 11.54 -6.85
C TRP A 213 9.32 11.39 -5.34
N PHE A 214 9.76 12.37 -4.56
CA PHE A 214 9.71 12.30 -3.11
C PHE A 214 9.37 13.66 -2.48
N THR A 215 8.78 13.63 -1.32
CA THR A 215 8.45 14.83 -0.56
C THR A 215 9.62 15.30 0.28
N MET A 216 9.78 16.61 0.42
CA MET A 216 10.78 17.29 1.24
C MET A 216 10.05 18.28 2.17
N PRO A 217 9.44 17.81 3.28
CA PRO A 217 8.52 18.60 4.10
C PRO A 217 9.15 19.87 4.64
N SER A 218 10.34 19.76 5.22
CA SER A 218 11.05 20.91 5.84
C SER A 218 11.51 21.96 4.83
N ALA A 219 11.59 21.59 3.54
CA ALA A 219 11.96 22.51 2.47
C ALA A 219 10.77 23.03 1.66
N SER A 220 9.55 22.54 1.92
CA SER A 220 8.34 22.80 1.11
C SER A 220 8.56 22.53 -0.38
N ARG A 221 9.16 21.40 -0.68
CA ARG A 221 9.53 21.01 -2.05
C ARG A 221 9.13 19.58 -2.35
N ILE A 222 9.02 19.29 -3.63
CA ILE A 222 8.97 17.92 -4.18
C ILE A 222 10.32 17.69 -4.86
N GLY A 223 11.00 16.63 -4.44
CA GLY A 223 12.24 16.15 -5.04
C GLY A 223 11.96 15.16 -6.17
N ARG A 224 12.86 15.10 -7.13
CA ARG A 224 12.87 14.16 -8.24
C ARG A 224 14.28 13.60 -8.40
N ILE A 225 14.39 12.28 -8.50
CA ILE A 225 15.66 11.60 -8.76
C ILE A 225 15.51 10.66 -9.96
N THR A 226 16.41 10.79 -10.95
CA THR A 226 16.47 9.85 -12.07
C THR A 226 17.05 8.50 -11.62
N VAL A 227 16.85 7.45 -12.40
CA VAL A 227 17.45 6.13 -12.13
C VAL A 227 18.99 6.15 -12.12
N ASP A 228 19.59 7.17 -12.74
CA ASP A 228 21.04 7.42 -12.74
C ASP A 228 21.52 8.23 -11.54
N GLY A 229 20.60 8.64 -10.65
CA GLY A 229 20.92 9.35 -9.40
C GLY A 229 20.96 10.88 -9.50
N VAL A 230 20.50 11.48 -10.60
CA VAL A 230 20.45 12.95 -10.73
C VAL A 230 19.23 13.49 -9.96
N VAL A 231 19.50 14.29 -8.92
CA VAL A 231 18.47 14.89 -8.06
C VAL A 231 18.15 16.31 -8.52
N THR A 232 16.87 16.60 -8.65
CA THR A 232 16.30 17.94 -8.85
C THR A 232 15.16 18.18 -7.88
N SER A 233 14.73 19.41 -7.64
CA SER A 233 13.59 19.69 -6.77
C SER A 233 12.79 20.90 -7.22
N PHE A 234 11.49 20.89 -6.95
CA PHE A 234 10.51 21.88 -7.36
C PHE A 234 9.87 22.51 -6.11
N PRO A 235 9.75 23.83 -6.04
CA PRO A 235 9.03 24.48 -4.94
C PRO A 235 7.52 24.18 -5.06
N VAL A 236 6.88 23.93 -3.93
CA VAL A 236 5.42 23.73 -3.87
C VAL A 236 4.67 25.06 -3.73
N LEU A 237 5.35 26.06 -3.20
CA LEU A 237 4.81 27.40 -3.04
C LEU A 237 5.28 28.36 -4.11
N THR A 238 4.35 29.22 -4.56
CA THR A 238 4.65 30.37 -5.42
C THR A 238 5.00 31.63 -4.61
N THR A 239 4.67 31.65 -3.31
CA THR A 239 4.99 32.78 -2.39
C THR A 239 5.89 32.26 -1.27
N PRO A 240 6.98 33.01 -0.92
CA PRO A 240 7.80 32.66 0.24
C PRO A 240 6.95 32.68 1.52
N PRO A 241 7.21 31.81 2.49
CA PRO A 241 6.54 31.82 3.78
C PRO A 241 6.75 33.19 4.47
N ALA A 242 5.72 33.66 5.16
CA ALA A 242 5.83 34.92 5.92
C ALA A 242 6.91 34.78 7.00
N PRO A 243 7.66 35.85 7.29
CA PRO A 243 8.71 35.81 8.31
C PRO A 243 8.24 35.41 9.71
N SER A 244 6.92 35.49 9.95
CA SER A 244 6.26 35.11 11.20
C SER A 244 5.93 33.63 11.30
N ASN A 245 6.05 32.84 10.22
CA ASN A 245 5.89 31.40 10.24
C ASN A 245 7.15 30.75 9.63
N PRO A 246 8.17 30.47 10.45
CA PRO A 246 9.42 29.87 9.98
C PRO A 246 9.27 28.38 9.61
N ASN A 247 8.09 27.78 9.84
CA ASN A 247 7.82 26.39 9.49
C ASN A 247 6.96 26.38 8.22
N PRO A 248 7.60 26.27 7.06
CA PRO A 248 6.88 26.26 5.80
C PRO A 248 6.00 25.00 5.69
N ILE A 249 5.11 25.03 4.73
CA ILE A 249 4.14 24.01 4.38
C ILE A 249 4.71 22.61 4.53
N SER A 250 4.03 21.80 5.32
CA SER A 250 4.34 20.39 5.44
C SER A 250 3.75 19.63 4.25
N VAL A 251 4.56 19.34 3.25
CA VAL A 251 4.23 18.37 2.20
C VAL A 251 4.32 16.98 2.82
N GLY A 252 3.19 16.26 2.87
CA GLY A 252 3.13 14.94 3.50
C GLY A 252 3.44 13.82 2.52
N ASP A 253 2.42 13.10 2.07
CA ASP A 253 2.54 11.98 1.14
C ASP A 253 2.39 12.41 -0.33
N ILE A 254 2.85 11.55 -1.24
CA ILE A 254 2.86 11.79 -2.68
C ILE A 254 2.51 10.51 -3.45
N THR A 255 1.66 10.65 -4.46
CA THR A 255 1.31 9.57 -5.40
C THR A 255 1.16 10.12 -6.82
N VAL A 256 1.05 9.23 -7.80
CA VAL A 256 0.79 9.59 -9.20
C VAL A 256 -0.67 9.32 -9.52
N GLY A 257 -1.37 10.32 -10.05
CA GLY A 257 -2.72 10.19 -10.56
C GLY A 257 -2.77 9.51 -11.93
N VAL A 258 -3.96 9.01 -12.31
CA VAL A 258 -4.16 8.44 -13.66
C VAL A 258 -4.02 9.49 -14.77
N ASP A 259 -4.06 10.77 -14.41
CA ASP A 259 -3.80 11.93 -15.28
C ASP A 259 -2.30 12.17 -15.55
N GLY A 260 -1.41 11.35 -14.94
CA GLY A 260 0.04 11.50 -15.06
C GLY A 260 0.61 12.67 -14.28
N ASN A 261 -0.15 13.30 -13.39
CA ASN A 261 0.35 14.31 -12.46
C ASN A 261 0.70 13.70 -11.11
N LEU A 262 1.53 14.41 -10.37
CA LEU A 262 1.85 14.10 -8.99
C LEU A 262 0.79 14.76 -8.08
N TRP A 263 0.26 13.98 -7.16
CA TRP A 263 -0.71 14.46 -6.18
C TRP A 263 -0.14 14.27 -4.77
N PHE A 264 -0.29 15.26 -3.90
CA PHE A 264 0.32 15.26 -2.58
C PHE A 264 -0.54 15.97 -1.54
N THR A 265 -0.36 15.60 -0.29
CA THR A 265 -1.05 16.21 0.85
C THR A 265 -0.27 17.43 1.36
N MET A 266 -1.00 18.46 1.84
CA MET A 266 -0.47 19.69 2.42
C MET A 266 -1.17 19.92 3.76
N SER A 267 -0.63 19.30 4.84
CA SER A 267 -1.32 19.21 6.13
C SER A 267 -1.51 20.57 6.81
N VAL A 268 -0.51 21.44 6.77
CA VAL A 268 -0.59 22.77 7.42
C VAL A 268 -1.59 23.70 6.71
N ASP A 269 -1.66 23.60 5.39
CA ASP A 269 -2.56 24.46 4.58
C ASP A 269 -3.96 23.87 4.43
N ASN A 270 -4.19 22.66 4.91
CA ASN A 270 -5.44 21.94 4.77
C ASN A 270 -5.86 21.78 3.29
N GLN A 271 -4.91 21.41 2.44
CA GLN A 271 -5.07 21.31 0.99
C GLN A 271 -4.54 19.99 0.43
N ILE A 272 -4.99 19.66 -0.77
CA ILE A 272 -4.36 18.68 -1.65
C ILE A 272 -3.65 19.45 -2.76
N GLY A 273 -2.38 19.14 -3.01
CA GLY A 273 -1.60 19.69 -4.12
C GLY A 273 -1.58 18.74 -5.31
N ARG A 274 -1.52 19.32 -6.51
CA ARG A 274 -1.25 18.62 -7.76
C ARG A 274 -0.12 19.32 -8.48
N MET A 275 0.89 18.55 -8.93
CA MET A 275 2.02 19.08 -9.69
C MET A 275 2.15 18.30 -11.02
N THR A 276 2.31 19.03 -12.11
CA THR A 276 2.70 18.39 -13.38
C THR A 276 4.17 17.94 -13.30
N PRO A 277 4.62 16.96 -14.13
CA PRO A 277 6.02 16.56 -14.16
C PRO A 277 7.01 17.70 -14.49
N ASN A 278 6.50 18.81 -15.03
CA ASN A 278 7.28 20.02 -15.31
C ASN A 278 7.30 21.02 -14.15
N GLY A 279 6.70 20.69 -12.99
CA GLY A 279 6.74 21.50 -11.78
C GLY A 279 5.64 22.58 -11.66
N VAL A 280 4.60 22.55 -12.50
CA VAL A 280 3.45 23.46 -12.36
C VAL A 280 2.51 22.96 -11.26
N VAL A 281 2.29 23.75 -10.22
CA VAL A 281 1.50 23.39 -9.04
C VAL A 281 0.09 23.98 -9.10
N SER A 282 -0.89 23.20 -8.66
CA SER A 282 -2.28 23.61 -8.38
C SER A 282 -2.68 23.06 -7.01
N THR A 283 -3.54 23.76 -6.27
CA THR A 283 -3.99 23.33 -4.93
C THR A 283 -5.51 23.34 -4.82
N PHE A 284 -6.05 22.47 -3.95
CA PHE A 284 -7.48 22.28 -3.73
C PHE A 284 -7.76 22.30 -2.23
N ASN A 285 -8.64 23.20 -1.79
CA ASN A 285 -9.02 23.33 -0.38
C ASN A 285 -9.88 22.15 0.06
N ILE A 286 -9.56 21.56 1.22
CA ILE A 286 -10.38 20.55 1.84
C ILE A 286 -11.57 21.22 2.54
N PRO A 287 -12.83 20.77 2.34
CA PRO A 287 -14.02 21.41 2.90
C PRO A 287 -14.00 21.50 4.43
N THR A 288 -13.57 20.43 5.11
CA THR A 288 -13.44 20.44 6.58
C THR A 288 -12.17 21.14 7.01
N PRO A 289 -12.23 22.20 7.82
CA PRO A 289 -11.05 22.92 8.28
C PRO A 289 -10.24 22.09 9.27
N ALA A 290 -8.93 22.31 9.30
CA ALA A 290 -7.98 21.65 10.21
C ALA A 290 -8.09 20.10 10.18
N SER A 291 -8.28 19.55 9.01
CA SER A 291 -8.50 18.10 8.83
C SER A 291 -7.20 17.29 8.94
N ASP A 292 -6.03 17.94 8.83
CA ASP A 292 -4.71 17.31 8.81
C ASP A 292 -4.63 16.21 7.74
N PRO A 293 -4.68 16.58 6.44
CA PRO A 293 -4.57 15.60 5.38
C PRO A 293 -3.20 14.94 5.41
N GLN A 294 -3.22 13.63 5.56
CA GLN A 294 -2.02 12.81 5.55
C GLN A 294 -2.03 11.94 4.28
N TYR A 295 -1.57 10.79 4.26
CA TYR A 295 -1.45 9.80 3.21
C TYR A 295 -2.45 9.89 2.05
N ILE A 296 -1.95 9.79 0.81
CA ILE A 296 -2.73 9.85 -0.43
C ILE A 296 -2.39 8.68 -1.35
N THR A 297 -3.38 8.08 -1.97
CA THR A 297 -3.21 6.97 -2.90
C THR A 297 -4.15 7.09 -4.09
N SER A 298 -3.76 6.54 -5.23
CA SER A 298 -4.66 6.44 -6.38
C SER A 298 -5.65 5.30 -6.19
N GLY A 299 -6.92 5.63 -6.37
CA GLY A 299 -8.02 4.68 -6.29
C GLY A 299 -8.26 3.93 -7.60
N PRO A 300 -8.87 2.74 -7.54
CA PRO A 300 -9.25 1.96 -8.72
C PRO A 300 -10.37 2.63 -9.53
N ASP A 301 -11.07 3.59 -8.94
CA ASP A 301 -12.11 4.43 -9.55
C ASP A 301 -11.51 5.62 -10.36
N GLY A 302 -10.18 5.70 -10.47
CA GLY A 302 -9.48 6.76 -11.20
C GLY A 302 -9.37 8.09 -10.45
N ASN A 303 -9.85 8.15 -9.21
CA ASN A 303 -9.70 9.30 -8.32
C ASN A 303 -8.54 9.10 -7.36
N LEU A 304 -8.17 10.17 -6.64
CA LEU A 304 -7.22 10.07 -5.54
C LEU A 304 -8.01 9.94 -4.23
N TRP A 305 -7.49 9.15 -3.30
CA TRP A 305 -8.07 8.96 -1.97
C TRP A 305 -7.04 9.33 -0.91
N PHE A 306 -7.47 10.07 0.09
CA PHE A 306 -6.59 10.54 1.18
C PHE A 306 -7.29 10.46 2.54
N VAL A 307 -6.52 10.52 3.61
CA VAL A 307 -7.04 10.49 4.97
C VAL A 307 -6.99 11.86 5.60
N GLU A 308 -8.02 12.19 6.37
CA GLU A 308 -8.14 13.36 7.21
C GLU A 308 -7.98 12.92 8.67
N SER A 309 -6.72 12.91 9.13
CA SER A 309 -6.34 12.24 10.38
C SER A 309 -7.00 12.85 11.62
N MET A 310 -7.13 14.18 11.68
CA MET A 310 -7.70 14.88 12.85
C MET A 310 -9.22 14.87 12.86
N THR A 311 -9.88 14.68 11.72
CA THR A 311 -11.35 14.72 11.60
C THR A 311 -11.97 13.33 11.41
N SER A 312 -11.13 12.27 11.42
CA SER A 312 -11.56 10.88 11.31
C SER A 312 -12.37 10.62 10.04
N LYS A 313 -11.85 11.03 8.90
CA LYS A 313 -12.47 10.83 7.60
C LYS A 313 -11.49 10.23 6.60
N LEU A 314 -12.04 9.53 5.64
CA LEU A 314 -11.42 9.37 4.33
C LEU A 314 -12.05 10.38 3.38
N ALA A 315 -11.28 10.84 2.41
CA ALA A 315 -11.81 11.70 1.38
C ALA A 315 -11.32 11.25 0.00
N LYS A 316 -12.14 11.52 -0.99
CA LYS A 316 -11.86 11.31 -2.40
C LYS A 316 -11.77 12.66 -3.10
N ILE A 317 -10.77 12.83 -3.97
CA ILE A 317 -10.65 13.98 -4.86
C ILE A 317 -10.62 13.51 -6.32
N THR A 318 -11.49 14.11 -7.15
CA THR A 318 -11.47 13.86 -8.61
C THR A 318 -10.31 14.61 -9.26
N LEU A 319 -9.97 14.25 -10.48
CA LEU A 319 -8.91 14.94 -11.24
C LEU A 319 -9.24 16.42 -11.51
N ASP A 320 -10.52 16.79 -11.46
CA ASP A 320 -10.99 18.18 -11.57
C ASP A 320 -10.99 18.92 -10.22
N GLY A 321 -10.61 18.24 -9.12
CA GLY A 321 -10.48 18.86 -7.80
C GLY A 321 -11.72 18.83 -6.93
N VAL A 322 -12.77 18.07 -7.29
CA VAL A 322 -13.96 17.92 -6.45
C VAL A 322 -13.68 16.93 -5.32
N ILE A 323 -13.79 17.40 -4.07
CA ILE A 323 -13.56 16.61 -2.86
C ILE A 323 -14.89 16.10 -2.29
N THR A 324 -14.93 14.82 -1.93
CA THR A 324 -16.05 14.17 -1.22
C THR A 324 -15.49 13.48 0.02
N GLU A 325 -16.05 13.78 1.18
CA GLU A 325 -15.60 13.28 2.48
C GLU A 325 -16.51 12.16 3.00
N TYR A 326 -15.90 11.13 3.59
CA TYR A 326 -16.58 9.96 4.16
C TYR A 326 -16.14 9.79 5.62
N PRO A 327 -17.00 10.08 6.61
CA PRO A 327 -16.68 9.88 8.02
C PRO A 327 -16.41 8.40 8.31
N THR A 328 -15.34 8.11 9.06
CA THR A 328 -15.09 6.74 9.54
C THR A 328 -16.20 6.30 10.52
N PRO A 329 -16.50 4.99 10.62
CA PRO A 329 -17.55 4.49 11.52
C PRO A 329 -17.29 4.81 13.00
N LYS A 330 -16.07 5.10 13.35
CA LYS A 330 -15.66 5.52 14.69
C LYS A 330 -15.13 6.94 14.68
N ALA A 331 -15.71 7.77 15.53
CA ALA A 331 -15.13 9.06 15.87
C ALA A 331 -13.73 8.85 16.51
N ASN A 332 -12.80 9.72 16.19
CA ASN A 332 -11.39 9.67 16.65
C ASN A 332 -10.62 8.41 16.19
N ALA A 333 -10.93 7.87 15.03
CA ALA A 333 -10.26 6.70 14.47
C ALA A 333 -8.83 6.99 13.98
N MET A 334 -8.46 8.25 13.73
CA MET A 334 -7.18 8.68 13.19
C MET A 334 -6.72 7.77 12.04
N PRO A 335 -7.38 7.80 10.87
CA PRO A 335 -6.99 6.96 9.75
C PRO A 335 -5.57 7.29 9.30
N GLY A 336 -4.83 6.26 8.91
CA GLY A 336 -3.43 6.35 8.50
C GLY A 336 -3.19 5.75 7.12
N LEU A 337 -1.92 5.48 6.81
CA LEU A 337 -1.44 5.02 5.51
C LEU A 337 -2.27 3.87 4.94
N GLY A 338 -2.64 4.00 3.68
CA GLY A 338 -3.49 3.06 2.98
C GLY A 338 -3.13 2.88 1.51
N ALA A 339 -3.76 1.89 0.89
CA ALA A 339 -3.57 1.58 -0.53
C ALA A 339 -4.84 0.97 -1.15
N ALA A 340 -4.92 1.02 -2.47
CA ALA A 340 -5.95 0.32 -3.23
C ALA A 340 -5.75 -1.20 -3.17
N GLY A 341 -6.79 -1.93 -2.82
CA GLY A 341 -6.83 -3.38 -2.81
C GLY A 341 -7.22 -3.98 -4.17
N ALA A 342 -6.91 -5.26 -4.36
CA ALA A 342 -7.34 -6.01 -5.55
C ALA A 342 -8.86 -6.26 -5.59
N ASP A 343 -9.54 -6.08 -4.47
CA ASP A 343 -10.99 -6.13 -4.31
C ASP A 343 -11.71 -4.88 -4.87
N GLY A 344 -10.98 -3.82 -5.10
CA GLY A 344 -11.51 -2.55 -5.58
C GLY A 344 -11.75 -1.52 -4.49
N ASP A 345 -11.43 -1.84 -3.25
CA ASP A 345 -11.58 -0.96 -2.09
C ASP A 345 -10.28 -0.21 -1.77
N ILE A 346 -10.41 0.85 -0.99
CA ILE A 346 -9.28 1.52 -0.36
C ILE A 346 -9.11 0.97 1.06
N TRP A 347 -7.97 0.36 1.31
CA TRP A 347 -7.57 -0.19 2.59
C TRP A 347 -6.71 0.81 3.36
N PHE A 348 -6.93 0.97 4.65
CA PHE A 348 -6.21 1.92 5.50
C PHE A 348 -6.10 1.43 6.94
N SER A 349 -5.10 1.93 7.65
CA SER A 349 -4.96 1.68 9.07
C SER A 349 -5.81 2.63 9.90
N GLU A 350 -6.32 2.17 11.04
CA GLU A 350 -6.94 3.02 12.06
C GLU A 350 -6.07 3.01 13.31
N GLN A 351 -5.68 4.19 13.77
CA GLN A 351 -4.93 4.37 15.00
C GLN A 351 -5.88 4.86 16.11
N PRO A 352 -5.78 4.33 17.32
CA PRO A 352 -6.53 4.88 18.43
C PRO A 352 -5.99 6.27 18.78
N PRO A 353 -6.85 7.18 19.30
CA PRO A 353 -6.40 8.48 19.78
C PRO A 353 -5.32 8.30 20.85
N ARG A 354 -4.29 9.15 20.81
CA ARG A 354 -3.26 9.19 21.83
C ARG A 354 -3.88 9.71 23.13
N THR A 355 -4.39 8.83 23.98
CA THR A 355 -4.78 9.20 25.34
C THR A 355 -3.52 9.25 26.21
N THR A 356 -3.19 10.42 26.73
CA THR A 356 -2.05 10.65 27.64
C THR A 356 -2.34 10.21 29.09
N ALA A 357 -3.49 9.56 29.36
CA ALA A 357 -3.85 9.11 30.69
C ALA A 357 -3.09 7.82 31.05
N ALA A 358 -2.36 7.85 32.15
CA ALA A 358 -1.79 6.66 32.78
C ALA A 358 -2.93 5.65 33.05
N GLY A 359 -2.92 4.52 32.35
CA GLY A 359 -3.98 3.51 32.42
C GLY A 359 -4.71 3.27 31.09
N SER A 360 -4.23 3.84 29.97
CA SER A 360 -4.86 3.64 28.66
C SER A 360 -4.90 2.16 28.29
N THR A 361 -6.10 1.65 28.11
CA THR A 361 -6.37 0.36 27.47
C THR A 361 -5.71 0.37 26.10
N GLN A 362 -4.73 -0.49 25.92
CA GLN A 362 -4.04 -0.66 24.65
C GLN A 362 -5.05 -1.16 23.63
N TYR A 363 -5.33 -0.37 22.59
CA TYR A 363 -6.22 -0.75 21.52
C TYR A 363 -5.48 -1.60 20.49
N PRO A 364 -6.02 -2.74 20.06
CA PRO A 364 -5.49 -3.45 18.91
C PRO A 364 -5.56 -2.54 17.69
N GLY A 365 -4.48 -2.45 16.90
CA GLY A 365 -4.52 -1.80 15.60
C GLY A 365 -5.64 -2.41 14.77
N ARG A 366 -6.30 -1.58 13.98
CA ARG A 366 -7.36 -1.98 13.06
C ARG A 366 -6.95 -1.66 11.64
N ILE A 367 -7.48 -2.44 10.73
CA ILE A 367 -7.43 -2.16 9.31
C ILE A 367 -8.88 -2.12 8.85
N SER A 368 -9.23 -1.06 8.18
CA SER A 368 -10.54 -0.88 7.56
C SER A 368 -10.38 -0.73 6.06
N HIS A 369 -11.44 -0.98 5.32
CA HIS A 369 -11.51 -0.66 3.90
C HIS A 369 -12.85 0.01 3.60
N ILE A 370 -12.83 0.84 2.56
CA ILE A 370 -14.00 1.58 2.08
C ILE A 370 -14.24 1.23 0.61
N GLY A 371 -15.50 0.95 0.27
CA GLY A 371 -15.92 0.67 -1.09
C GLY A 371 -15.75 1.87 -2.00
N THR A 372 -15.19 1.66 -3.18
CA THR A 372 -15.07 2.68 -4.25
C THR A 372 -16.18 2.59 -5.29
N GLY A 373 -17.06 1.60 -5.18
CA GLY A 373 -18.08 1.26 -6.19
C GLY A 373 -17.52 0.49 -7.37
N ILE A 374 -16.23 0.16 -7.34
CA ILE A 374 -15.55 -0.64 -8.36
C ILE A 374 -15.39 -2.06 -7.82
N GLY A 375 -15.90 -3.06 -8.53
CA GLY A 375 -15.70 -4.46 -8.17
C GLY A 375 -14.25 -4.89 -8.32
N PRO A 376 -13.91 -6.15 -8.01
CA PRO A 376 -12.54 -6.64 -8.05
C PRO A 376 -11.83 -6.26 -9.34
N VAL A 377 -10.81 -5.43 -9.22
CA VAL A 377 -10.10 -4.84 -10.35
C VAL A 377 -9.18 -5.83 -11.05
N LEU A 378 -8.79 -6.86 -10.35
CA LEU A 378 -8.02 -7.98 -10.88
C LEU A 378 -8.61 -9.29 -10.40
N THR A 379 -9.02 -10.12 -11.35
CA THR A 379 -9.48 -11.49 -11.06
C THR A 379 -8.66 -12.49 -11.86
N ALA A 380 -8.35 -13.63 -11.26
CA ALA A 380 -7.68 -14.74 -11.93
C ALA A 380 -8.65 -15.93 -12.09
N LYS A 381 -8.53 -16.67 -13.20
CA LYS A 381 -9.34 -17.84 -13.49
C LYS A 381 -8.47 -18.96 -14.07
N VAL A 382 -8.71 -20.18 -13.60
CA VAL A 382 -8.20 -21.38 -14.23
C VAL A 382 -9.27 -21.95 -15.16
N SER A 383 -8.87 -22.31 -16.35
CA SER A 383 -9.71 -22.97 -17.36
C SER A 383 -8.97 -24.16 -17.97
N GLY A 384 -9.70 -25.08 -18.58
CA GLY A 384 -9.18 -26.34 -19.11
C GLY A 384 -9.79 -27.55 -18.40
N THR A 385 -9.48 -28.75 -18.87
CA THR A 385 -9.94 -30.00 -18.26
C THR A 385 -9.13 -30.29 -17.01
N ALA A 386 -9.79 -30.40 -15.85
CA ALA A 386 -9.14 -30.60 -14.56
C ALA A 386 -8.72 -32.07 -14.36
N ALA A 387 -7.93 -32.60 -15.28
CA ALA A 387 -7.41 -33.97 -15.26
C ALA A 387 -5.88 -34.01 -15.40
N ALA A 388 -5.26 -35.04 -14.87
CA ALA A 388 -3.82 -35.30 -15.06
C ALA A 388 -3.51 -35.45 -16.57
N GLY A 389 -2.43 -34.82 -17.02
CA GLY A 389 -2.03 -34.80 -18.43
C GLY A 389 -2.77 -33.80 -19.30
N SER A 390 -3.83 -33.14 -18.80
CA SER A 390 -4.56 -32.11 -19.53
C SER A 390 -4.08 -30.69 -19.18
N PRO A 391 -3.81 -29.81 -20.18
CA PRO A 391 -3.30 -28.48 -19.88
C PRO A 391 -4.38 -27.59 -19.26
N LEU A 392 -4.02 -26.91 -18.19
CA LEU A 392 -4.78 -25.84 -17.55
C LEU A 392 -4.23 -24.49 -18.00
N THR A 393 -5.09 -23.51 -18.22
CA THR A 393 -4.73 -22.15 -18.59
C THR A 393 -5.13 -21.18 -17.49
N CYS A 394 -4.18 -20.35 -17.07
CA CYS A 394 -4.42 -19.22 -16.20
C CYS A 394 -4.79 -17.99 -17.05
N SER A 395 -5.95 -17.43 -16.81
CA SER A 395 -6.40 -16.17 -17.40
C SER A 395 -6.70 -15.15 -16.32
N TYR A 396 -6.71 -13.89 -16.68
CA TYR A 396 -7.08 -12.80 -15.76
C TYR A 396 -7.99 -11.78 -16.46
N ARG A 397 -8.76 -11.08 -15.64
CA ARG A 397 -9.50 -9.88 -16.05
C ARG A 397 -8.97 -8.72 -15.23
N ASN A 398 -8.62 -7.63 -15.89
CA ASN A 398 -8.19 -6.37 -15.31
C ASN A 398 -9.20 -5.29 -15.71
N THR A 399 -9.75 -4.57 -14.74
CA THR A 399 -10.73 -3.50 -14.95
C THR A 399 -10.24 -2.14 -14.48
N THR A 400 -8.96 -2.02 -14.09
CA THR A 400 -8.39 -0.74 -13.60
C THR A 400 -8.34 0.36 -14.66
N GLY A 401 -8.42 0.03 -15.95
CA GLY A 401 -8.14 1.00 -17.03
C GLY A 401 -6.64 1.33 -17.18
N TRP A 402 -5.80 0.95 -16.26
CA TRP A 402 -4.35 1.20 -16.30
C TRP A 402 -3.64 0.30 -17.30
N LYS A 403 -2.57 0.83 -17.89
CA LYS A 403 -1.76 0.05 -18.83
C LYS A 403 -0.93 -0.98 -18.08
N VAL A 404 -1.18 -2.26 -18.34
CA VAL A 404 -0.36 -3.36 -17.82
C VAL A 404 0.99 -3.39 -18.54
N THR A 405 2.08 -3.36 -17.79
CA THR A 405 3.45 -3.43 -18.32
C THR A 405 4.09 -4.80 -18.15
N SER A 406 3.67 -5.54 -17.12
CA SER A 406 4.16 -6.89 -16.86
C SER A 406 3.08 -7.78 -16.30
N VAL A 407 3.10 -9.06 -16.68
CA VAL A 407 2.23 -10.12 -16.15
C VAL A 407 3.09 -11.26 -15.68
N LYS A 408 2.99 -11.62 -14.41
CA LYS A 408 3.64 -12.79 -13.83
C LYS A 408 2.60 -13.82 -13.42
N TYR A 409 2.86 -15.09 -13.69
CA TYR A 409 2.01 -16.23 -13.30
C TYR A 409 2.76 -17.10 -12.30
N GLN A 410 2.01 -17.73 -11.39
CA GLN A 410 2.51 -18.73 -10.48
C GLN A 410 1.42 -19.76 -10.19
N TRP A 411 1.72 -21.03 -10.35
CA TRP A 411 0.80 -22.12 -10.02
C TRP A 411 0.99 -22.57 -8.58
N LEU A 412 -0.14 -22.93 -7.94
CA LEU A 412 -0.19 -23.37 -6.54
C LEU A 412 -0.92 -24.72 -6.44
N ARG A 413 -0.44 -25.58 -5.57
CA ARG A 413 -1.07 -26.85 -5.20
C ARG A 413 -1.44 -26.81 -3.72
N ASN A 414 -2.72 -26.98 -3.39
CA ASN A 414 -3.23 -26.92 -2.02
C ASN A 414 -2.76 -25.65 -1.26
N GLY A 415 -2.65 -24.52 -1.97
CA GLY A 415 -2.18 -23.24 -1.42
C GLY A 415 -0.67 -23.04 -1.40
N SER A 416 0.13 -24.06 -1.69
CA SER A 416 1.60 -23.95 -1.74
C SER A 416 2.08 -23.78 -3.19
N VAL A 417 3.15 -22.99 -3.36
CA VAL A 417 3.76 -22.72 -4.69
C VAL A 417 4.30 -24.01 -5.30
N ILE A 418 3.98 -24.24 -6.57
CA ILE A 418 4.63 -25.28 -7.38
C ILE A 418 5.90 -24.65 -7.96
N LYS A 419 7.06 -25.07 -7.45
CA LYS A 419 8.37 -24.49 -7.81
C LYS A 419 8.63 -24.63 -9.32
N GLY A 420 8.98 -23.51 -9.96
CA GLY A 420 9.29 -23.45 -11.39
C GLY A 420 8.08 -23.30 -12.32
N GLU A 421 6.86 -23.45 -11.83
CA GLU A 421 5.65 -23.34 -12.63
C GLU A 421 5.14 -21.88 -12.69
N THR A 422 5.76 -21.11 -13.58
CA THR A 422 5.51 -19.66 -13.77
C THR A 422 4.92 -19.32 -15.14
N ARG A 423 4.59 -20.32 -15.95
CA ARG A 423 3.98 -20.12 -17.27
C ARG A 423 2.46 -19.89 -17.18
N LYS A 424 1.90 -19.27 -18.20
CA LYS A 424 0.45 -19.10 -18.34
C LYS A 424 -0.32 -20.41 -18.34
N THR A 425 0.30 -21.50 -18.80
CA THR A 425 -0.28 -22.84 -18.85
C THR A 425 0.49 -23.78 -17.92
N PHE A 426 -0.22 -24.71 -17.30
CA PHE A 426 0.31 -25.75 -16.44
C PHE A 426 -0.36 -27.09 -16.78
N THR A 427 0.43 -28.14 -16.99
CA THR A 427 -0.09 -29.49 -17.22
C THR A 427 0.16 -30.31 -15.95
N PRO A 428 -0.90 -30.57 -15.15
CA PRO A 428 -0.75 -31.37 -13.94
C PRO A 428 -0.37 -32.82 -14.29
N ASP A 429 0.57 -33.36 -13.55
CA ASP A 429 0.91 -34.80 -13.61
C ASP A 429 0.03 -35.63 -12.66
N VAL A 430 0.23 -36.93 -12.65
CA VAL A 430 -0.51 -37.87 -11.79
C VAL A 430 -0.28 -37.62 -10.30
N VAL A 431 0.85 -37.00 -9.92
CA VAL A 431 1.20 -36.69 -8.52
C VAL A 431 0.27 -35.61 -7.93
N VAL A 432 -0.30 -34.75 -8.75
CA VAL A 432 -1.23 -33.70 -8.29
C VAL A 432 -2.70 -34.12 -8.27
N THR A 433 -3.00 -35.36 -8.68
CA THR A 433 -4.38 -35.94 -8.64
C THR A 433 -4.95 -35.84 -7.23
N GLY A 434 -6.22 -35.41 -7.13
CA GLY A 434 -6.89 -35.16 -5.85
C GLY A 434 -6.54 -33.84 -5.17
N SER A 435 -5.51 -33.15 -5.66
CA SER A 435 -5.12 -31.81 -5.15
C SER A 435 -5.98 -30.68 -5.76
N SER A 436 -6.09 -29.57 -5.02
CA SER A 436 -6.63 -28.32 -5.54
C SER A 436 -5.49 -27.53 -6.20
N VAL A 437 -5.64 -27.21 -7.48
CA VAL A 437 -4.70 -26.38 -8.23
C VAL A 437 -5.30 -24.99 -8.47
N ARG A 438 -4.51 -23.95 -8.28
CA ARG A 438 -4.85 -22.56 -8.50
C ARG A 438 -3.75 -21.86 -9.28
N CYS A 439 -4.08 -20.74 -9.95
CA CYS A 439 -3.08 -19.83 -10.45
C CYS A 439 -3.14 -18.50 -9.73
N SER A 440 -1.98 -17.92 -9.47
CA SER A 440 -1.80 -16.53 -9.06
C SER A 440 -1.33 -15.73 -10.26
N VAL A 441 -1.89 -14.54 -10.42
CA VAL A 441 -1.49 -13.55 -11.43
C VAL A 441 -1.07 -12.30 -10.72
N SER A 442 0.10 -11.76 -11.05
CA SER A 442 0.55 -10.44 -10.60
C SER A 442 0.76 -9.54 -11.80
N LEU A 443 0.17 -8.35 -11.76
CA LEU A 443 0.27 -7.34 -12.80
C LEU A 443 1.08 -6.16 -12.29
N THR A 444 1.92 -5.60 -13.16
CA THR A 444 2.56 -4.29 -12.94
C THR A 444 1.95 -3.29 -13.90
N TYR A 445 1.68 -2.09 -13.45
CA TYR A 445 1.00 -1.03 -14.19
C TYR A 445 1.89 0.19 -14.40
N THR A 446 1.63 0.95 -15.46
CA THR A 446 2.12 2.32 -15.66
C THR A 446 0.93 3.29 -15.60
N PRO A 447 1.13 4.49 -15.06
CA PRO A 447 2.39 5.13 -14.63
C PRO A 447 2.84 4.76 -13.21
N MET A 448 2.05 3.99 -12.48
CA MET A 448 2.20 3.85 -11.02
C MET A 448 3.19 2.78 -10.56
N PHE A 449 3.70 1.94 -11.46
CA PHE A 449 4.54 0.76 -11.13
C PHE A 449 3.98 -0.10 -9.97
N THR A 450 2.69 0.04 -9.69
CA THR A 450 1.99 -0.69 -8.64
C THR A 450 1.80 -2.12 -9.08
N GLN A 451 2.06 -3.07 -8.18
CA GLN A 451 1.75 -4.47 -8.41
C GLN A 451 0.42 -4.82 -7.75
N MET A 452 -0.49 -5.36 -8.54
CA MET A 452 -1.70 -6.01 -8.04
C MET A 452 -1.65 -7.50 -8.32
N GLY A 453 -2.20 -8.30 -7.40
CA GLY A 453 -2.24 -9.75 -7.55
C GLY A 453 -3.63 -10.32 -7.33
N ALA A 454 -3.96 -11.40 -8.03
CA ALA A 454 -5.18 -12.18 -7.80
C ALA A 454 -4.86 -13.67 -7.82
N ILE A 455 -5.62 -14.45 -7.05
CA ILE A 455 -5.56 -15.91 -7.04
C ILE A 455 -6.90 -16.47 -7.53
N SER A 456 -6.86 -17.41 -8.46
CA SER A 456 -8.06 -18.10 -8.97
C SER A 456 -8.74 -18.94 -7.89
N ALA A 457 -10.01 -19.25 -8.10
CA ALA A 457 -10.64 -20.41 -7.46
C ALA A 457 -9.85 -21.69 -7.76
N GLY A 458 -9.85 -22.62 -6.81
CA GLY A 458 -9.17 -23.92 -6.99
C GLY A 458 -9.95 -24.85 -7.91
N VAL A 459 -9.24 -25.55 -8.80
CA VAL A 459 -9.78 -26.70 -9.54
C VAL A 459 -9.17 -27.97 -8.98
N ARG A 460 -10.01 -28.98 -8.71
CA ARG A 460 -9.56 -30.28 -8.19
C ARG A 460 -9.17 -31.18 -9.36
N ILE A 461 -7.94 -31.67 -9.34
CA ILE A 461 -7.43 -32.51 -10.42
C ILE A 461 -7.97 -33.93 -10.24
N THR A 462 -8.59 -34.47 -11.29
CA THR A 462 -9.04 -35.83 -11.41
C THR A 462 -8.00 -36.73 -12.12
N LYS A 463 -8.21 -38.04 -12.08
CA LYS A 463 -7.38 -38.99 -12.85
C LYS A 463 -7.59 -38.81 -14.33
#